data_3f9f4c13d9fef07d9a533059c061c03d
#
_entry.id   3f9f4c13d9fef07d9a533059c061c03d
#
_cell.length_a   1.000
_cell.length_b   1.000
_cell.length_c   1.000
_cell.angle_alpha   90.00
_cell.angle_beta   90.00
_cell.angle_gamma   90.00
#
_symmetry.space_group_name_H-M   'P 1'
#
loop_
_entity.id
_entity.type
_entity.pdbx_description
1 polymer ?
#
loop_
_entity_poly.entity_id
_entity_poly.type
_entity_poly.pdbx_seq_one_letter_code
_entity_poly.pdbx_strand_id
1 'polypeptide(L)'
;MIDRPSCYPSPSPALLPDVRDKGLPLLDVLTSPVPPGLFDSPVDARHVLCLHLGTPVPVSYRAGRVERDGVRLHGQFCVVPGGSSTRWTVSKPATSLLLRLAPAHLRATAEEMGLGSCTFDLAPAIHIRDPHIERIGWMMQAEDHDAYPGGRLFADSLASALAVRLVALQSRGRTTAPAPARALPAWRLRHVIEYIDAHLDQDLTLAELAAVAEFSPSHFKALFKQATGMPVHRFVLERRVERARLRLLEGRKSNTDIALEAGFAHPSHMARSLRRLLGLTPAQLRG
;
A
#
# COMPACT_ATOMS: atom_id res chain seq x y z
N MET A 1 -31.95 -27.22 13.43
CA MET A 1 -31.00 -27.01 14.53
C MET A 1 -29.74 -27.75 14.14
N ILE A 2 -28.87 -27.12 13.35
CA ILE A 2 -27.61 -27.69 12.88
C ILE A 2 -26.54 -26.73 13.34
N ASP A 3 -25.85 -27.18 14.35
CA ASP A 3 -24.70 -26.53 14.96
C ASP A 3 -23.55 -26.41 13.93
N ARG A 4 -23.11 -25.20 13.63
CA ARG A 4 -21.90 -24.95 12.83
C ARG A 4 -20.74 -24.82 13.81
N PRO A 5 -19.71 -25.67 13.73
CA PRO A 5 -18.52 -25.47 14.52
C PRO A 5 -17.78 -24.23 14.00
N SER A 6 -17.74 -23.18 14.80
CA SER A 6 -16.82 -22.07 14.68
C SER A 6 -15.42 -22.55 15.05
N CYS A 7 -14.65 -22.96 14.06
CA CYS A 7 -13.23 -23.28 14.20
C CYS A 7 -12.41 -22.49 13.20
N TYR A 8 -12.31 -21.18 13.42
CA TYR A 8 -11.13 -20.44 13.00
C TYR A 8 -10.38 -20.07 14.29
N PRO A 9 -9.13 -20.47 14.43
CA PRO A 9 -8.30 -19.90 15.49
C PRO A 9 -8.24 -18.40 15.19
N SER A 10 -8.75 -17.61 16.12
CA SER A 10 -8.44 -16.18 16.18
C SER A 10 -6.90 -16.12 16.04
N PRO A 11 -6.34 -15.33 15.10
CA PRO A 11 -4.91 -15.09 15.15
C PRO A 11 -4.67 -14.61 16.57
N SER A 12 -3.91 -15.36 17.35
CA SER A 12 -3.40 -14.86 18.62
C SER A 12 -2.88 -13.48 18.31
N PRO A 13 -3.32 -12.43 19.00
CA PRO A 13 -2.69 -11.16 18.88
C PRO A 13 -1.23 -11.46 19.19
N ALA A 14 -0.37 -11.39 18.16
CA ALA A 14 1.05 -11.28 18.42
C ALA A 14 1.11 -10.05 19.32
N LEU A 15 1.28 -10.31 20.60
CA LEU A 15 1.32 -9.30 21.64
C LEU A 15 2.40 -8.35 21.20
N LEU A 16 1.95 -7.24 20.60
CA LEU A 16 2.80 -6.09 20.40
C LEU A 16 3.29 -5.76 21.82
N PRO A 17 4.58 -5.84 22.11
CA PRO A 17 5.06 -5.70 23.46
C PRO A 17 4.49 -4.40 24.02
N ASP A 18 3.86 -4.49 25.19
CA ASP A 18 3.40 -3.33 25.98
C ASP A 18 4.65 -2.57 26.39
N VAL A 19 4.97 -1.53 25.67
CA VAL A 19 6.24 -0.86 25.78
C VAL A 19 6.06 0.51 26.39
N ARG A 20 6.33 0.58 27.65
CA ARG A 20 6.61 1.83 28.34
C ARG A 20 7.84 2.48 27.69
N ASP A 21 7.67 3.67 27.21
CA ASP A 21 8.41 4.54 26.29
C ASP A 21 9.89 4.87 26.66
N LYS A 22 10.65 3.97 27.22
CA LYS A 22 12.08 4.17 27.51
C LYS A 22 12.93 3.24 26.66
N GLY A 23 13.40 3.76 25.51
CA GLY A 23 14.41 3.08 24.68
C GLY A 23 13.93 2.48 23.37
N LEU A 24 12.69 2.65 22.98
CA LEU A 24 12.18 2.18 21.68
C LEU A 24 12.62 3.08 20.52
N PRO A 25 12.80 2.51 19.33
CA PRO A 25 13.06 3.30 18.13
C PRO A 25 11.86 4.23 17.83
N LEU A 26 12.12 5.40 17.25
CA LEU A 26 11.08 6.34 16.83
C LEU A 26 10.15 5.74 15.77
N LEU A 27 10.67 4.83 14.96
CA LEU A 27 9.98 4.09 13.92
C LEU A 27 10.42 2.62 13.99
N ASP A 28 9.46 1.72 13.97
CA ASP A 28 9.71 0.30 13.75
C ASP A 28 8.87 -0.21 12.58
N VAL A 29 9.22 -1.40 12.10
CA VAL A 29 8.59 -2.03 10.95
C VAL A 29 8.23 -3.48 11.25
N LEU A 30 7.09 -3.92 10.73
CA LEU A 30 6.63 -5.30 10.84
C LEU A 30 5.95 -5.73 9.54
N THR A 31 6.40 -6.83 8.96
CA THR A 31 5.67 -7.48 7.86
C THR A 31 4.59 -8.39 8.44
N SER A 32 3.33 -8.12 8.11
CA SER A 32 2.17 -8.85 8.64
C SER A 32 1.38 -9.50 7.51
N PRO A 33 1.19 -10.83 7.55
CA PRO A 33 0.19 -11.49 6.71
C PRO A 33 -1.20 -11.08 7.16
N VAL A 34 -2.09 -10.82 6.20
CA VAL A 34 -3.47 -10.44 6.43
C VAL A 34 -4.36 -11.54 5.85
N PRO A 35 -5.00 -12.37 6.68
CA PRO A 35 -5.91 -13.40 6.19
C PRO A 35 -7.19 -12.79 5.61
N PRO A 36 -7.88 -13.48 4.71
CA PRO A 36 -9.19 -13.05 4.26
C PRO A 36 -10.21 -13.15 5.39
N GLY A 37 -11.19 -12.27 5.38
CA GLY A 37 -12.25 -12.23 6.38
C GLY A 37 -12.42 -10.88 7.05
N LEU A 38 -13.20 -10.88 8.10
CA LEU A 38 -13.47 -9.72 8.96
C LEU A 38 -12.55 -9.77 10.16
N PHE A 39 -11.84 -8.68 10.44
CA PHE A 39 -11.02 -8.53 11.65
C PHE A 39 -10.99 -7.09 12.14
N ASP A 40 -10.75 -6.93 13.41
CA ASP A 40 -10.44 -5.63 14.03
C ASP A 40 -8.93 -5.51 14.19
N SER A 41 -8.37 -4.38 13.75
CA SER A 41 -6.96 -4.12 14.03
C SER A 41 -6.76 -3.93 15.54
N PRO A 42 -5.68 -4.47 16.11
CA PRO A 42 -5.36 -4.23 17.51
C PRO A 42 -5.16 -2.72 17.73
N VAL A 43 -5.50 -2.25 18.93
CA VAL A 43 -5.17 -0.90 19.34
C VAL A 43 -3.67 -0.81 19.58
N ASP A 44 -2.99 0.05 18.84
CA ASP A 44 -1.57 0.35 19.01
C ASP A 44 -1.41 1.73 19.63
N ALA A 45 -0.50 1.90 20.57
CA ALA A 45 -0.17 3.21 21.13
C ALA A 45 0.55 4.11 20.11
N ARG A 46 1.14 3.54 19.07
CA ARG A 46 1.81 4.25 17.97
C ARG A 46 0.88 4.52 16.82
N HIS A 47 1.21 5.50 16.00
CA HIS A 47 0.57 5.67 14.69
C HIS A 47 1.04 4.55 13.77
N VAL A 48 0.10 3.87 13.11
CA VAL A 48 0.41 2.76 12.20
C VAL A 48 0.07 3.14 10.77
N LEU A 49 1.06 3.04 9.89
CA LEU A 49 0.85 3.09 8.45
C LEU A 49 0.87 1.66 7.93
N CYS A 50 -0.25 1.21 7.38
CA CYS A 50 -0.36 -0.13 6.78
C CYS A 50 -0.12 -0.03 5.28
N LEU A 51 1.09 -0.27 4.82
CA LEU A 51 1.47 -0.29 3.41
C LEU A 51 1.12 -1.64 2.80
N HIS A 52 0.30 -1.65 1.75
CA HIS A 52 -0.10 -2.89 1.09
C HIS A 52 0.99 -3.41 0.15
N LEU A 53 1.30 -4.70 0.29
CA LEU A 53 2.25 -5.43 -0.55
C LEU A 53 1.51 -6.46 -1.41
N GLY A 54 1.87 -6.54 -2.68
CA GLY A 54 1.36 -7.59 -3.57
C GLY A 54 0.20 -7.18 -4.47
N THR A 55 -0.66 -8.13 -4.79
CA THR A 55 -1.74 -7.96 -5.77
C THR A 55 -2.89 -7.11 -5.22
N PRO A 56 -3.69 -6.47 -6.09
CA PRO A 56 -4.86 -5.73 -5.65
C PRO A 56 -5.84 -6.58 -4.85
N VAL A 57 -6.30 -6.04 -3.73
CA VAL A 57 -7.24 -6.73 -2.82
C VAL A 57 -8.44 -5.83 -2.54
N PRO A 58 -9.67 -6.30 -2.83
CA PRO A 58 -10.89 -5.64 -2.38
C PRO A 58 -10.97 -5.63 -0.85
N VAL A 59 -11.25 -4.46 -0.29
CA VAL A 59 -11.35 -4.25 1.15
C VAL A 59 -12.53 -3.35 1.50
N SER A 60 -13.17 -3.61 2.64
CA SER A 60 -14.03 -2.66 3.34
C SER A 60 -13.34 -2.23 4.61
N TYR A 61 -13.47 -0.98 4.95
CA TYR A 61 -12.83 -0.37 6.10
C TYR A 61 -13.84 0.44 6.90
N ARG A 62 -13.86 0.26 8.21
CA ARG A 62 -14.67 1.05 9.14
C ARG A 62 -13.81 1.64 10.25
N ALA A 63 -13.85 2.96 10.38
CA ALA A 63 -13.30 3.68 11.52
C ALA A 63 -14.40 4.58 12.12
N GLY A 64 -14.82 4.27 13.31
CA GLY A 64 -15.97 4.93 13.95
C GLY A 64 -17.24 4.80 13.10
N ARG A 65 -17.81 5.93 12.66
CA ARG A 65 -19.01 5.97 11.80
C ARG A 65 -18.73 5.97 10.31
N VAL A 66 -17.47 6.00 9.91
CA VAL A 66 -17.07 6.05 8.49
C VAL A 66 -16.79 4.65 8.00
N GLU A 67 -17.56 4.21 7.00
CA GLU A 67 -17.34 2.96 6.28
C GLU A 67 -17.01 3.29 4.83
N ARG A 68 -16.01 2.63 4.27
CA ARG A 68 -15.58 2.82 2.89
C ARG A 68 -15.14 1.50 2.28
N ASP A 69 -15.60 1.27 1.06
CA ASP A 69 -15.17 0.17 0.22
C ASP A 69 -14.14 0.64 -0.79
N GLY A 70 -13.24 -0.24 -1.17
CA GLY A 70 -12.25 0.05 -2.17
C GLY A 70 -11.40 -1.15 -2.56
N VAL A 71 -10.39 -0.89 -3.36
CA VAL A 71 -9.37 -1.88 -3.70
C VAL A 71 -8.02 -1.33 -3.23
N ARG A 72 -7.35 -2.08 -2.35
CA ARG A 72 -5.97 -1.75 -1.95
C ARG A 72 -5.01 -2.19 -3.04
N LEU A 73 -4.19 -1.27 -3.48
CA LEU A 73 -3.18 -1.49 -4.50
C LEU A 73 -1.79 -1.50 -3.87
N HIS A 74 -0.87 -2.20 -4.52
CA HIS A 74 0.54 -2.20 -4.10
C HIS A 74 1.07 -0.77 -3.89
N GLY A 75 1.76 -0.53 -2.79
CA GLY A 75 2.30 0.78 -2.43
C GLY A 75 1.26 1.79 -1.90
N GLN A 76 -0.02 1.43 -1.88
CA GLN A 76 -1.02 2.22 -1.14
C GLN A 76 -0.95 1.92 0.35
N PHE A 77 -1.16 2.95 1.15
CA PHE A 77 -1.21 2.79 2.59
C PHE A 77 -2.48 3.41 3.20
N CYS A 78 -2.79 2.96 4.38
CA CYS A 78 -3.76 3.58 5.27
C CYS A 78 -3.04 4.07 6.53
N VAL A 79 -3.62 5.07 7.16
CA VAL A 79 -3.15 5.66 8.41
C VAL A 79 -4.14 5.31 9.51
N VAL A 80 -3.65 4.64 10.54
CA VAL A 80 -4.38 4.34 11.77
C VAL A 80 -3.74 5.15 12.89
N PRO A 81 -4.42 6.17 13.43
CA PRO A 81 -3.90 6.95 14.54
C PRO A 81 -3.67 6.09 15.78
N GLY A 82 -2.64 6.40 16.54
CA GLY A 82 -2.39 5.73 17.83
C GLY A 82 -3.61 5.82 18.76
N GLY A 83 -3.87 4.74 19.48
CA GLY A 83 -5.04 4.61 20.34
C GLY A 83 -6.36 4.29 19.62
N SER A 84 -6.33 4.13 18.28
CA SER A 84 -7.51 3.82 17.47
C SER A 84 -7.56 2.35 17.08
N SER A 85 -8.76 1.81 16.95
CA SER A 85 -9.04 0.50 16.33
C SER A 85 -9.81 0.71 15.05
N THR A 86 -9.58 -0.16 14.09
CA THR A 86 -10.22 -0.11 12.78
C THR A 86 -10.71 -1.50 12.38
N ARG A 87 -11.90 -1.57 11.79
CA ARG A 87 -12.48 -2.81 11.31
C ARG A 87 -12.26 -2.96 9.81
N TRP A 88 -11.80 -4.14 9.42
CA TRP A 88 -11.47 -4.49 8.05
C TRP A 88 -12.20 -5.73 7.60
N THR A 89 -12.67 -5.72 6.38
CA THR A 89 -13.04 -6.92 5.64
C THR A 89 -12.11 -7.03 4.44
N VAL A 90 -11.42 -8.15 4.33
CA VAL A 90 -10.44 -8.41 3.25
C VAL A 90 -10.90 -9.64 2.48
N SER A 91 -11.03 -9.54 1.17
CA SER A 91 -11.62 -10.62 0.36
C SER A 91 -10.65 -11.73 -0.05
N LYS A 92 -9.34 -11.47 0.00
CA LYS A 92 -8.27 -12.42 -0.40
C LYS A 92 -7.08 -12.26 0.56
N PRO A 93 -6.23 -13.28 0.72
CA PRO A 93 -4.99 -13.15 1.47
C PRO A 93 -4.16 -11.97 0.96
N ALA A 94 -3.61 -11.20 1.87
CA ALA A 94 -2.78 -10.03 1.57
C ALA A 94 -1.56 -9.99 2.48
N THR A 95 -0.62 -9.12 2.16
CA THR A 95 0.52 -8.81 3.02
C THR A 95 0.59 -7.31 3.20
N SER A 96 0.85 -6.87 4.40
CA SER A 96 1.04 -5.45 4.74
C SER A 96 2.38 -5.26 5.44
N LEU A 97 3.05 -4.16 5.10
CA LEU A 97 4.16 -3.63 5.86
C LEU A 97 3.61 -2.58 6.82
N LEU A 98 3.76 -2.80 8.09
CA LEU A 98 3.29 -1.90 9.14
C LEU A 98 4.48 -1.02 9.57
N LEU A 99 4.37 0.28 9.36
CA LEU A 99 5.30 1.28 9.86
C LEU A 99 4.70 1.91 11.10
N ARG A 100 5.32 1.73 12.25
CA ARG A 100 4.81 2.15 13.56
C ARG A 100 5.62 3.34 14.07
N LEU A 101 5.04 4.53 13.98
CA LEU A 101 5.68 5.81 14.31
C LEU A 101 5.26 6.31 15.70
N ALA A 102 6.23 6.73 16.51
CA ALA A 102 5.98 7.29 17.83
C ALA A 102 5.15 8.59 17.74
N PRO A 103 3.99 8.73 18.43
CA PRO A 103 3.16 9.93 18.37
C PRO A 103 3.87 11.20 18.88
N ALA A 104 4.72 11.07 19.88
CA ALA A 104 5.50 12.19 20.41
C ALA A 104 6.45 12.78 19.36
N HIS A 105 7.08 11.90 18.54
CA HIS A 105 7.98 12.33 17.47
C HIS A 105 7.22 13.06 16.35
N LEU A 106 6.04 12.56 15.96
CA LEU A 106 5.20 13.24 14.97
C LEU A 106 4.75 14.63 15.44
N ARG A 107 4.36 14.75 16.71
CA ARG A 107 3.97 16.04 17.29
C ARG A 107 5.13 17.04 17.33
N ALA A 108 6.31 16.60 17.79
CA ALA A 108 7.52 17.44 17.80
C ALA A 108 7.87 17.93 16.38
N THR A 109 7.79 17.03 15.39
CA THR A 109 8.01 17.39 13.98
C THR A 109 6.99 18.42 13.48
N ALA A 110 5.71 18.29 13.84
CA ALA A 110 4.67 19.23 13.45
C ALA A 110 4.93 20.61 14.06
N GLU A 111 5.41 20.67 15.30
CA GLU A 111 5.79 21.89 16.00
C GLU A 111 6.98 22.57 15.32
N GLU A 112 8.04 21.84 15.01
CA GLU A 112 9.20 22.33 14.26
C GLU A 112 8.82 22.87 12.87
N MET A 113 7.78 22.28 12.25
CA MET A 113 7.23 22.76 10.97
C MET A 113 6.29 23.97 11.11
N GLY A 114 6.11 24.54 12.33
CA GLY A 114 5.28 25.70 12.58
C GLY A 114 3.77 25.42 12.64
N LEU A 115 3.39 24.17 12.74
CA LEU A 115 2.00 23.75 12.89
C LEU A 115 1.71 23.48 14.37
N GLY A 116 1.48 24.44 15.18
CA GLY A 116 1.34 24.40 16.65
C GLY A 116 0.99 23.03 17.26
N SER A 117 1.76 22.59 18.25
CA SER A 117 1.76 21.26 18.85
C SER A 117 0.40 20.79 19.42
N CYS A 118 -0.42 21.75 19.89
CA CYS A 118 -1.73 21.45 20.50
C CYS A 118 -2.84 21.14 19.48
N THR A 119 -2.62 21.33 18.20
CA THR A 119 -3.66 21.22 17.15
C THR A 119 -3.38 20.20 16.07
N PHE A 120 -2.17 19.60 16.05
CA PHE A 120 -1.84 18.60 15.06
C PHE A 120 -2.28 17.21 15.54
N ASP A 121 -3.40 16.77 15.01
CA ASP A 121 -3.92 15.43 15.25
C ASP A 121 -3.89 14.64 13.93
N LEU A 122 -3.33 13.42 13.96
CA LEU A 122 -3.24 12.58 12.80
C LEU A 122 -4.61 12.01 12.49
N ALA A 123 -5.21 12.42 11.37
CA ALA A 123 -6.49 11.90 10.95
C ALA A 123 -6.35 10.52 10.29
N PRO A 124 -7.30 9.59 10.52
CA PRO A 124 -7.35 8.35 9.79
C PRO A 124 -7.52 8.61 8.30
N ALA A 125 -6.79 7.85 7.48
CA ALA A 125 -6.84 7.99 6.04
C ALA A 125 -6.64 6.64 5.36
N ILE A 126 -7.25 6.45 4.18
CA ILE A 126 -7.21 5.21 3.41
C ILE A 126 -6.87 5.49 1.96
N HIS A 127 -6.33 4.45 1.28
CA HIS A 127 -5.99 4.50 -0.14
C HIS A 127 -5.06 5.66 -0.54
N ILE A 128 -4.18 6.07 0.40
CA ILE A 128 -3.17 7.08 0.09
C ILE A 128 -2.03 6.42 -0.67
N ARG A 129 -1.48 7.15 -1.64
CA ARG A 129 -0.22 6.78 -2.27
C ARG A 129 0.74 7.96 -2.19
N ASP A 130 1.90 7.69 -1.66
CA ASP A 130 3.02 8.62 -1.61
C ASP A 130 4.34 7.88 -1.87
N PRO A 131 5.04 8.18 -2.98
CA PRO A 131 6.26 7.48 -3.35
C PRO A 131 7.41 7.64 -2.34
N HIS A 132 7.42 8.69 -1.55
CA HIS A 132 8.45 8.90 -0.52
C HIS A 132 8.18 8.00 0.68
N ILE A 133 6.92 7.91 1.13
CA ILE A 133 6.53 7.01 2.23
C ILE A 133 6.74 5.55 1.82
N GLU A 134 6.41 5.19 0.59
CA GLU A 134 6.64 3.86 0.04
C GLU A 134 8.14 3.50 0.10
N ARG A 135 9.03 4.42 -0.32
CA ARG A 135 10.49 4.21 -0.28
C ARG A 135 11.02 4.11 1.15
N ILE A 136 10.52 4.94 2.07
CA ILE A 136 10.89 4.85 3.48
C ILE A 136 10.51 3.48 4.04
N GLY A 137 9.32 2.98 3.70
CA GLY A 137 8.88 1.64 4.08
C GLY A 137 9.84 0.55 3.61
N TRP A 138 10.25 0.59 2.34
CA TRP A 138 11.21 -0.37 1.79
C TRP A 138 12.59 -0.28 2.43
N MET A 139 13.09 0.93 2.70
CA MET A 139 14.36 1.10 3.40
C MET A 139 14.32 0.54 4.82
N MET A 140 13.22 0.79 5.56
CA MET A 140 13.04 0.23 6.90
C MET A 140 12.92 -1.30 6.87
N GLN A 141 12.24 -1.87 5.88
CA GLN A 141 12.13 -3.31 5.74
C GLN A 141 13.48 -3.96 5.43
N ALA A 142 14.29 -3.33 4.60
CA ALA A 142 15.65 -3.79 4.31
C ALA A 142 16.54 -3.76 5.57
N GLU A 143 16.48 -2.66 6.33
CA GLU A 143 17.21 -2.55 7.61
C GLU A 143 16.80 -3.64 8.60
N ASP A 144 15.50 -3.91 8.74
CA ASP A 144 14.98 -4.94 9.62
C ASP A 144 15.47 -6.35 9.18
N HIS A 145 15.44 -6.61 7.87
CA HIS A 145 15.90 -7.88 7.30
C HIS A 145 17.41 -8.12 7.56
N ASP A 146 18.21 -7.08 7.45
CA ASP A 146 19.66 -7.12 7.59
C ASP A 146 20.12 -6.87 9.05
N ALA A 147 19.22 -6.98 10.02
CA ALA A 147 19.47 -6.77 11.45
C ALA A 147 20.01 -5.37 11.79
N TYR A 148 19.51 -4.35 11.10
CA TYR A 148 19.80 -2.93 11.33
C TYR A 148 21.29 -2.54 11.18
N PRO A 149 21.93 -2.78 10.02
CA PRO A 149 23.33 -2.42 9.80
C PRO A 149 23.60 -0.92 9.91
N GLY A 150 22.60 -0.06 9.54
CA GLY A 150 22.66 1.39 9.70
C GLY A 150 22.40 1.85 11.13
N GLY A 151 21.99 0.95 12.01
CA GLY A 151 21.72 1.19 13.42
C GLY A 151 20.60 2.19 13.67
N ARG A 152 20.51 2.60 14.93
CA ARG A 152 19.45 3.51 15.40
C ARG A 152 19.43 4.85 14.66
N LEU A 153 20.61 5.40 14.35
CA LEU A 153 20.70 6.70 13.68
C LEU A 153 20.00 6.69 12.30
N PHE A 154 20.17 5.63 11.53
CA PHE A 154 19.52 5.50 10.23
C PHE A 154 18.00 5.35 10.39
N ALA A 155 17.54 4.50 11.30
CA ALA A 155 16.12 4.31 11.59
C ALA A 155 15.45 5.62 12.09
N ASP A 156 16.10 6.37 12.97
CA ASP A 156 15.60 7.65 13.49
C ASP A 156 15.58 8.74 12.39
N SER A 157 16.53 8.69 11.44
CA SER A 157 16.52 9.57 10.26
C SER A 157 15.32 9.28 9.34
N LEU A 158 15.02 8.00 9.10
CA LEU A 158 13.85 7.58 8.34
C LEU A 158 12.54 7.93 9.09
N ALA A 159 12.52 7.82 10.41
CA ALA A 159 11.39 8.25 11.24
C ALA A 159 11.09 9.74 11.06
N SER A 160 12.13 10.58 11.07
CA SER A 160 12.00 12.03 10.87
C SER A 160 11.52 12.36 9.46
N ALA A 161 12.08 11.70 8.44
CA ALA A 161 11.62 11.85 7.05
C ALA A 161 10.14 11.45 6.88
N LEU A 162 9.72 10.35 7.52
CA LEU A 162 8.33 9.88 7.51
C LEU A 162 7.41 10.88 8.21
N ALA A 163 7.80 11.39 9.39
CA ALA A 163 7.03 12.34 10.16
C ALA A 163 6.81 13.65 9.38
N VAL A 164 7.87 14.23 8.82
CA VAL A 164 7.79 15.43 7.95
C VAL A 164 6.82 15.19 6.78
N ARG A 165 6.92 14.04 6.15
CA ARG A 165 6.06 13.74 5.00
C ARG A 165 4.60 13.57 5.36
N LEU A 166 4.29 12.91 6.49
CA LEU A 166 2.93 12.78 7.02
C LEU A 166 2.33 14.12 7.40
N VAL A 167 3.07 14.95 8.11
CA VAL A 167 2.65 16.31 8.47
C VAL A 167 2.31 17.11 7.22
N ALA A 168 3.18 17.09 6.21
CA ALA A 168 2.95 17.79 4.94
C ALA A 168 1.72 17.26 4.16
N LEU A 169 1.48 15.95 4.15
CA LEU A 169 0.30 15.37 3.52
C LEU A 169 -1.00 15.76 4.22
N GLN A 170 -1.02 15.71 5.52
CA GLN A 170 -2.19 16.07 6.33
C GLN A 170 -2.52 17.57 6.24
N SER A 171 -1.50 18.43 6.22
CA SER A 171 -1.68 19.87 6.06
C SER A 171 -2.28 20.23 4.70
N ARG A 172 -1.88 19.52 3.65
CA ARG A 172 -2.49 19.67 2.32
C ARG A 172 -3.94 19.17 2.27
N GLY A 173 -4.26 18.08 2.97
CA GLY A 173 -5.62 17.54 3.06
C GLY A 173 -6.60 18.46 3.80
N ARG A 174 -6.13 19.29 4.72
CA ARG A 174 -6.96 20.31 5.43
C ARG A 174 -7.32 21.50 4.54
N THR A 175 -6.59 21.71 3.46
CA THR A 175 -6.81 22.82 2.50
C THR A 175 -7.59 22.37 1.26
N THR A 176 -7.87 21.08 1.09
CA THR A 176 -8.55 20.57 -0.08
C THR A 176 -10.05 20.46 0.15
N ALA A 177 -10.74 21.07 -0.77
CA ALA A 177 -12.16 21.06 -1.05
C ALA A 177 -12.88 19.70 -0.91
N PRO A 178 -14.21 19.71 -0.85
CA PRO A 178 -15.06 18.53 -0.69
C PRO A 178 -14.68 17.44 -1.69
N ALA A 179 -14.78 16.18 -1.27
CA ALA A 179 -14.59 15.03 -2.14
C ALA A 179 -15.33 15.27 -3.46
N PRO A 180 -14.67 15.13 -4.63
CA PRO A 180 -15.31 15.42 -5.88
C PRO A 180 -16.56 14.55 -6.04
N ALA A 181 -17.64 15.15 -6.49
CA ALA A 181 -18.98 14.58 -6.61
C ALA A 181 -19.08 13.35 -7.54
N ARG A 182 -17.96 12.91 -8.13
CA ARG A 182 -17.88 11.73 -9.00
C ARG A 182 -16.58 11.00 -8.76
N ALA A 183 -16.60 10.01 -7.90
CA ALA A 183 -15.53 9.02 -7.77
C ALA A 183 -15.82 7.81 -8.67
N LEU A 184 -14.79 7.11 -9.15
CA LEU A 184 -14.95 5.81 -9.80
C LEU A 184 -15.50 4.82 -8.76
N PRO A 185 -16.71 4.25 -8.96
CA PRO A 185 -17.28 3.30 -8.01
C PRO A 185 -16.32 2.12 -7.77
N ALA A 186 -16.20 1.67 -6.54
CA ALA A 186 -15.27 0.60 -6.17
C ALA A 186 -15.47 -0.69 -6.99
N TRP A 187 -16.72 -1.03 -7.31
CA TRP A 187 -17.03 -2.20 -8.13
C TRP A 187 -16.56 -2.04 -9.59
N ARG A 188 -16.67 -0.82 -10.17
CA ARG A 188 -16.15 -0.52 -11.52
C ARG A 188 -14.63 -0.54 -11.53
N LEU A 189 -14.00 0.04 -10.53
CA LEU A 189 -12.54 -0.04 -10.38
C LEU A 189 -12.07 -1.49 -10.30
N ARG A 190 -12.74 -2.31 -9.50
CA ARG A 190 -12.43 -3.75 -9.39
C ARG A 190 -12.58 -4.45 -10.74
N HIS A 191 -13.68 -4.22 -11.45
CA HIS A 191 -13.92 -4.82 -12.76
C HIS A 191 -12.84 -4.44 -13.78
N VAL A 192 -12.44 -3.17 -13.83
CA VAL A 192 -11.33 -2.72 -14.68
C VAL A 192 -10.00 -3.38 -14.29
N ILE A 193 -9.72 -3.51 -13.00
CA ILE A 193 -8.49 -4.18 -12.53
C ILE A 193 -8.48 -5.65 -12.90
N GLU A 194 -9.60 -6.35 -12.71
CA GLU A 194 -9.76 -7.76 -13.11
C GLU A 194 -9.58 -7.92 -14.63
N TYR A 195 -10.13 -7.01 -15.42
CA TYR A 195 -9.95 -6.99 -16.87
C TYR A 195 -8.49 -6.77 -17.26
N ILE A 196 -7.80 -5.79 -16.66
CA ILE A 196 -6.37 -5.56 -16.87
C ILE A 196 -5.57 -6.81 -16.55
N ASP A 197 -5.82 -7.45 -15.41
CA ASP A 197 -5.07 -8.63 -14.97
C ASP A 197 -5.29 -9.85 -15.88
N ALA A 198 -6.49 -9.99 -16.46
CA ALA A 198 -6.80 -11.04 -17.40
C ALA A 198 -6.15 -10.85 -18.79
N HIS A 199 -5.88 -9.59 -19.19
CA HIS A 199 -5.42 -9.24 -20.54
C HIS A 199 -4.06 -8.52 -20.55
N LEU A 200 -3.20 -8.74 -19.53
CA LEU A 200 -1.90 -8.09 -19.43
C LEU A 200 -0.95 -8.37 -20.60
N ASP A 201 -1.10 -9.52 -21.23
CA ASP A 201 -0.36 -9.95 -22.43
C ASP A 201 -0.78 -9.24 -23.71
N GLN A 202 -1.91 -8.53 -23.69
CA GLN A 202 -2.47 -7.83 -24.85
C GLN A 202 -2.16 -6.32 -24.79
N ASP A 203 -2.40 -5.63 -25.91
CA ASP A 203 -2.28 -4.17 -25.96
C ASP A 203 -3.54 -3.52 -25.38
N LEU A 204 -3.43 -3.12 -24.11
CA LEU A 204 -4.52 -2.49 -23.37
C LEU A 204 -4.57 -0.99 -23.65
N THR A 205 -5.57 -0.55 -24.42
CA THR A 205 -5.77 0.86 -24.72
C THR A 205 -6.59 1.58 -23.66
N LEU A 206 -6.37 2.90 -23.52
CA LEU A 206 -7.18 3.73 -22.62
C LEU A 206 -8.67 3.72 -23.01
N ALA A 207 -8.98 3.67 -24.30
CA ALA A 207 -10.36 3.65 -24.80
C ALA A 207 -11.08 2.36 -24.40
N GLU A 208 -10.42 1.22 -24.53
CA GLU A 208 -10.92 -0.08 -24.13
C GLU A 208 -11.21 -0.14 -22.62
N LEU A 209 -10.24 0.26 -21.78
CA LEU A 209 -10.42 0.28 -20.34
C LEU A 209 -11.49 1.27 -19.87
N ALA A 210 -11.65 2.36 -20.58
CA ALA A 210 -12.73 3.32 -20.34
C ALA A 210 -14.10 2.73 -20.69
N ALA A 211 -14.21 1.96 -21.78
CA ALA A 211 -15.43 1.25 -22.16
C ALA A 211 -15.80 0.20 -21.10
N VAL A 212 -14.84 -0.59 -20.59
CA VAL A 212 -15.04 -1.56 -19.49
C VAL A 212 -15.57 -0.85 -18.23
N ALA A 213 -15.11 0.38 -17.96
CA ALA A 213 -15.59 1.19 -16.84
C ALA A 213 -16.90 1.92 -17.12
N GLU A 214 -17.42 1.89 -18.35
CA GLU A 214 -18.59 2.66 -18.84
C GLU A 214 -18.43 4.19 -18.67
N PHE A 215 -17.24 4.71 -19.00
CA PHE A 215 -16.91 6.12 -19.00
C PHE A 215 -16.27 6.55 -20.31
N SER A 216 -16.29 7.84 -20.60
CA SER A 216 -15.45 8.40 -21.67
C SER A 216 -13.95 8.29 -21.30
N PRO A 217 -13.04 8.14 -22.27
CA PRO A 217 -11.60 8.01 -22.01
C PRO A 217 -11.02 9.13 -21.13
N SER A 218 -11.41 10.37 -21.39
CA SER A 218 -10.94 11.54 -20.62
C SER A 218 -11.42 11.50 -19.17
N HIS A 219 -12.68 11.15 -18.96
CA HIS A 219 -13.27 11.05 -17.63
C HIS A 219 -12.70 9.87 -16.85
N PHE A 220 -12.61 8.70 -17.49
CA PHE A 220 -11.99 7.50 -16.90
C PHE A 220 -10.55 7.76 -16.46
N LYS A 221 -9.72 8.40 -17.30
CA LYS A 221 -8.33 8.74 -16.98
C LYS A 221 -8.23 9.53 -15.67
N ALA A 222 -9.10 10.53 -15.48
CA ALA A 222 -9.11 11.36 -14.27
C ALA A 222 -9.57 10.56 -13.05
N LEU A 223 -10.68 9.84 -13.16
CA LEU A 223 -11.26 9.04 -12.08
C LEU A 223 -10.35 7.88 -11.66
N PHE A 224 -9.74 7.19 -12.64
CA PHE A 224 -8.81 6.09 -12.36
C PHE A 224 -7.56 6.61 -11.62
N LYS A 225 -6.97 7.72 -12.09
CA LYS A 225 -5.84 8.35 -11.39
C LYS A 225 -6.19 8.76 -9.97
N GLN A 226 -7.39 9.30 -9.77
CA GLN A 226 -7.89 9.68 -8.45
C GLN A 226 -8.06 8.44 -7.53
N ALA A 227 -8.67 7.37 -8.04
CA ALA A 227 -8.94 6.15 -7.29
C ALA A 227 -7.67 5.33 -6.97
N THR A 228 -6.69 5.32 -7.91
CA THR A 228 -5.47 4.50 -7.80
C THR A 228 -4.24 5.29 -7.38
N GLY A 229 -4.29 6.63 -7.42
CA GLY A 229 -3.15 7.51 -7.20
C GLY A 229 -2.16 7.57 -8.36
N MET A 230 -2.41 6.85 -9.47
CA MET A 230 -1.50 6.79 -10.61
C MET A 230 -2.23 6.74 -11.96
N PRO A 231 -1.56 7.16 -13.06
CA PRO A 231 -2.10 7.01 -14.41
C PRO A 231 -2.28 5.55 -14.81
N VAL A 232 -3.29 5.26 -15.65
CA VAL A 232 -3.63 3.92 -16.15
C VAL A 232 -2.42 3.17 -16.74
N HIS A 233 -1.67 3.82 -17.64
CA HIS A 233 -0.51 3.19 -18.29
C HIS A 233 0.59 2.78 -17.30
N ARG A 234 0.79 3.57 -16.23
CA ARG A 234 1.73 3.23 -15.17
C ARG A 234 1.22 2.05 -14.35
N PHE A 235 -0.07 2.01 -14.06
CA PHE A 235 -0.71 0.90 -13.37
C PHE A 235 -0.52 -0.41 -14.15
N VAL A 236 -0.85 -0.42 -15.44
CA VAL A 236 -0.65 -1.60 -16.32
C VAL A 236 0.82 -2.02 -16.34
N LEU A 237 1.76 -1.07 -16.47
CA LEU A 237 3.18 -1.38 -16.45
C LEU A 237 3.63 -2.02 -15.12
N GLU A 238 3.18 -1.51 -13.98
CA GLU A 238 3.49 -2.10 -12.67
C GLU A 238 2.92 -3.52 -12.53
N ARG A 239 1.71 -3.78 -13.08
CA ARG A 239 1.12 -5.11 -13.10
C ARG A 239 1.93 -6.08 -13.99
N ARG A 240 2.38 -5.63 -15.16
CA ARG A 240 3.26 -6.40 -16.06
C ARG A 240 4.60 -6.74 -15.39
N VAL A 241 5.20 -5.78 -14.70
CA VAL A 241 6.47 -5.98 -13.97
C VAL A 241 6.29 -7.00 -12.86
N GLU A 242 5.21 -6.93 -12.09
CA GLU A 242 4.94 -7.91 -11.03
C GLU A 242 4.68 -9.31 -11.59
N ARG A 243 3.92 -9.44 -12.68
CA ARG A 243 3.76 -10.73 -13.37
C ARG A 243 5.11 -11.31 -13.83
N ALA A 244 5.96 -10.46 -14.45
CA ALA A 244 7.29 -10.88 -14.89
C ALA A 244 8.17 -11.30 -13.72
N ARG A 245 8.14 -10.56 -12.60
CA ARG A 245 8.88 -10.91 -11.37
C ARG A 245 8.50 -12.29 -10.86
N LEU A 246 7.21 -12.58 -10.71
CA LEU A 246 6.73 -13.87 -10.24
C LEU A 246 7.17 -15.00 -11.17
N ARG A 247 7.09 -14.81 -12.50
CA ARG A 247 7.52 -15.82 -13.49
C ARG A 247 9.04 -16.04 -13.48
N LEU A 248 9.82 -14.99 -13.24
CA LEU A 248 11.29 -15.11 -13.11
C LEU A 248 11.68 -15.93 -11.87
N LEU A 249 11.01 -15.71 -10.74
CA LEU A 249 11.23 -16.47 -9.51
C LEU A 249 10.86 -17.96 -9.66
N GLU A 250 9.88 -18.30 -10.48
CA GLU A 250 9.56 -19.70 -10.83
C GLU A 250 10.69 -20.41 -11.60
N GLY A 251 11.54 -19.66 -12.31
CA GLY A 251 12.75 -20.14 -12.97
C GLY A 251 12.53 -21.07 -14.18
N ARG A 252 11.27 -21.32 -14.59
CA ARG A 252 10.91 -22.37 -15.56
C ARG A 252 10.92 -21.97 -17.03
N LYS A 253 10.92 -20.66 -17.33
CA LYS A 253 10.74 -20.12 -18.68
C LYS A 253 11.88 -19.22 -19.11
N SER A 254 12.07 -19.06 -20.43
CA SER A 254 13.03 -18.10 -20.96
C SER A 254 12.62 -16.63 -20.68
N ASN A 255 13.57 -15.71 -20.69
CA ASN A 255 13.26 -14.27 -20.55
C ASN A 255 12.35 -13.77 -21.69
N THR A 256 12.42 -14.39 -22.86
CA THR A 256 11.58 -14.06 -24.02
C THR A 256 10.14 -14.46 -23.77
N ASP A 257 9.90 -15.68 -23.33
CA ASP A 257 8.56 -16.18 -23.05
C ASP A 257 7.91 -15.41 -21.90
N ILE A 258 8.68 -15.15 -20.83
CA ILE A 258 8.20 -14.36 -19.69
C ILE A 258 7.83 -12.93 -20.12
N ALA A 259 8.63 -12.31 -20.99
CA ALA A 259 8.35 -10.98 -21.49
C ALA A 259 7.01 -10.94 -22.26
N LEU A 260 6.81 -11.89 -23.17
CA LEU A 260 5.57 -12.00 -23.94
C LEU A 260 4.36 -12.26 -23.03
N GLU A 261 4.42 -13.25 -22.14
CA GLU A 261 3.35 -13.56 -21.21
C GLU A 261 3.01 -12.42 -20.23
N ALA A 262 4.00 -11.61 -19.91
CA ALA A 262 3.79 -10.43 -19.06
C ALA A 262 3.37 -9.19 -19.87
N GLY A 263 3.21 -9.28 -21.19
CA GLY A 263 2.74 -8.21 -22.06
C GLY A 263 3.81 -7.20 -22.47
N PHE A 264 5.09 -7.58 -22.44
CA PHE A 264 6.17 -6.77 -23.00
C PHE A 264 6.48 -7.17 -24.43
N ALA A 265 6.57 -6.21 -25.33
CA ALA A 265 6.94 -6.47 -26.73
C ALA A 265 8.34 -7.09 -26.86
N HIS A 266 9.27 -6.77 -25.94
CA HIS A 266 10.65 -7.26 -25.98
C HIS A 266 11.22 -7.52 -24.59
N PRO A 267 12.11 -8.55 -24.42
CA PRO A 267 12.77 -8.84 -23.15
C PRO A 267 13.59 -7.66 -22.59
N SER A 268 14.18 -6.85 -23.47
CA SER A 268 14.93 -5.66 -23.08
C SER A 268 14.04 -4.57 -22.44
N HIS A 269 12.79 -4.45 -22.89
CA HIS A 269 11.82 -3.54 -22.27
C HIS A 269 11.41 -4.04 -20.88
N MET A 270 11.15 -5.34 -20.75
CA MET A 270 10.90 -5.99 -19.44
C MET A 270 12.06 -5.75 -18.48
N ALA A 271 13.30 -6.05 -18.90
CA ALA A 271 14.50 -5.89 -18.06
C ALA A 271 14.70 -4.44 -17.59
N ARG A 272 14.50 -3.47 -18.49
CA ARG A 272 14.58 -2.03 -18.16
C ARG A 272 13.49 -1.64 -17.15
N SER A 273 12.28 -2.16 -17.32
CA SER A 273 11.16 -1.86 -16.43
C SER A 273 11.34 -2.47 -15.04
N LEU A 274 11.83 -3.71 -14.95
CA LEU A 274 12.21 -4.37 -13.69
C LEU A 274 13.29 -3.54 -12.97
N ARG A 275 14.35 -3.16 -13.68
CA ARG A 275 15.44 -2.37 -13.08
C ARG A 275 14.94 -1.00 -12.59
N ARG A 276 14.07 -0.34 -13.36
CA ARG A 276 13.52 0.98 -13.00
C ARG A 276 12.56 0.92 -11.80
N LEU A 277 11.73 -0.12 -11.68
CA LEU A 277 10.68 -0.20 -10.67
C LEU A 277 11.11 -0.98 -9.41
N LEU A 278 11.95 -2.01 -9.57
CA LEU A 278 12.36 -2.89 -8.48
C LEU A 278 13.86 -2.76 -8.12
N GLY A 279 14.66 -2.06 -8.95
CA GLY A 279 16.11 -2.01 -8.78
C GLY A 279 16.84 -3.29 -9.17
N LEU A 280 16.13 -4.34 -9.61
CA LEU A 280 16.64 -5.68 -9.86
C LEU A 280 16.63 -6.03 -11.35
N THR A 281 17.63 -6.82 -11.77
CA THR A 281 17.69 -7.40 -13.12
C THR A 281 17.00 -8.77 -13.16
N PRO A 282 16.58 -9.26 -14.36
CA PRO A 282 16.04 -10.61 -14.49
C PRO A 282 16.97 -11.71 -13.94
N ALA A 283 18.29 -11.54 -14.06
CA ALA A 283 19.27 -12.49 -13.56
C ALA A 283 19.28 -12.54 -12.01
N GLN A 284 19.23 -11.37 -11.37
CA GLN A 284 19.16 -11.29 -9.90
C GLN A 284 17.85 -11.82 -9.31
N LEU A 285 16.77 -11.85 -10.09
CA LEU A 285 15.49 -12.42 -9.65
C LEU A 285 15.42 -13.95 -9.82
N ARG A 286 16.32 -14.54 -10.58
CA ARG A 286 16.38 -16.00 -10.78
C ARG A 286 17.25 -16.73 -9.75
N GLY A 287 18.07 -15.99 -9.00
CA GLY A 287 19.03 -16.54 -8.03
C GLY A 287 20.33 -16.90 -8.69
#